data_e5305405cb72c474916b89e1f9b0ed05
#
_entry.id   e5305405cb72c474916b89e1f9b0ed05
#
_cell.length_a   1.000
_cell.length_b   1.000
_cell.length_c   1.000
_cell.angle_alpha   90.00
_cell.angle_beta   90.00
_cell.angle_gamma   90.00
#
_symmetry.space_group_name_H-M   'P 1'
#
loop_
_entity.id
_entity.type
_entity.pdbx_description
1 polymer ?
#
loop_
_entity_poly.entity_id
_entity_poly.type
_entity_poly.pdbx_seq_one_letter_code
_entity_poly.pdbx_strand_id
1 'polypeptide(L)'
;IDLLFILAKALMLLIPVLICVAYYTLAERKVAAYIQGRVGANRVGWRGMLQPFADALKFITKEYIKPKAANSVLFYLAPILSVTTAIAGWAVIPVAPGFVVADVDAGMLYIFAVTSLGAYAIIIAGWSSNSKYAMFGAMRAMAQVISYEIAMGFALVGVIMMSGSMNFTEIVVAQSHGFWHWYICGSSRKSYV
;
A
#
# COMPACT_ATOMS: atom_id res chain seq x y z
N ILE A 1 9.62 23.85 -13.66
CA ILE A 1 9.44 24.17 -12.21
C ILE A 1 8.38 23.24 -11.63
N ASP A 2 7.28 23.00 -12.35
CA ASP A 2 6.16 22.20 -11.84
C ASP A 2 6.51 20.72 -11.63
N LEU A 3 7.26 20.10 -12.56
CA LEU A 3 7.68 18.69 -12.43
C LEU A 3 8.60 18.47 -11.21
N LEU A 4 9.53 19.39 -10.97
CA LEU A 4 10.43 19.30 -9.81
C LEU A 4 9.67 19.44 -8.50
N PHE A 5 8.65 20.31 -8.48
CA PHE A 5 7.78 20.49 -7.32
C PHE A 5 6.90 19.25 -7.03
N ILE A 6 6.37 18.62 -8.08
CA ILE A 6 5.61 17.36 -7.95
C ILE A 6 6.52 16.23 -7.43
N LEU A 7 7.73 16.10 -7.98
CA LEU A 7 8.71 15.13 -7.50
C LEU A 7 9.12 15.37 -6.03
N ALA A 8 9.32 16.62 -5.65
CA ALA A 8 9.63 16.96 -4.25
C ALA A 8 8.49 16.59 -3.31
N LYS A 9 7.23 16.87 -3.67
CA LYS A 9 6.05 16.45 -2.91
C LYS A 9 5.97 14.93 -2.80
N ALA A 10 6.16 14.21 -3.89
CA ALA A 10 6.14 12.75 -3.91
C ALA A 10 7.22 12.16 -3.00
N LEU A 11 8.46 12.66 -3.06
CA LEU A 11 9.53 12.22 -2.18
C LEU A 11 9.25 12.54 -0.70
N MET A 12 8.73 13.72 -0.41
CA MET A 12 8.36 14.13 0.95
C MET A 12 7.27 13.23 1.55
N LEU A 13 6.40 12.69 0.72
CA LEU A 13 5.38 11.72 1.13
C LEU A 13 5.96 10.31 1.27
N LEU A 14 6.75 9.86 0.29
CA LEU A 14 7.24 8.48 0.24
C LEU A 14 8.26 8.17 1.35
N ILE A 15 9.15 9.10 1.69
CA ILE A 15 10.18 8.86 2.71
C ILE A 15 9.58 8.51 4.08
N PRO A 16 8.65 9.28 4.65
CA PRO A 16 7.99 8.91 5.90
C PRO A 16 7.23 7.58 5.82
N VAL A 17 6.54 7.33 4.70
CA VAL A 17 5.82 6.06 4.48
C VAL A 17 6.78 4.88 4.51
N LEU A 18 7.91 4.96 3.81
CA LEU A 18 8.93 3.89 3.81
C LEU A 18 9.53 3.67 5.20
N ILE A 19 9.77 4.74 5.96
CA ILE A 19 10.23 4.64 7.35
C ILE A 19 9.17 3.96 8.22
N CYS A 20 7.90 4.34 8.10
CA CYS A 20 6.80 3.69 8.83
C CYS A 20 6.70 2.20 8.48
N VAL A 21 6.79 1.83 7.21
CA VAL A 21 6.79 0.42 6.77
C VAL A 21 7.96 -0.34 7.38
N ALA A 22 9.17 0.25 7.40
CA ALA A 22 10.34 -0.35 8.01
C ALA A 22 10.15 -0.64 9.51
N TYR A 23 9.59 0.32 10.25
CA TYR A 23 9.28 0.12 11.68
C TYR A 23 8.09 -0.82 11.91
N TYR A 24 7.13 -0.86 11.00
CA TYR A 24 6.03 -1.82 11.06
C TYR A 24 6.53 -3.27 10.99
N THR A 25 7.47 -3.56 10.11
CA THR A 25 8.09 -4.91 10.06
C THR A 25 8.83 -5.28 11.36
N LEU A 26 9.45 -4.30 12.02
CA LEU A 26 10.07 -4.51 13.34
C LEU A 26 9.01 -4.80 14.41
N ALA A 27 7.90 -4.05 14.40
CA ALA A 27 6.80 -4.24 15.33
C ALA A 27 6.17 -5.64 15.16
N GLU A 28 5.90 -6.07 13.93
CA GLU A 28 5.39 -7.40 13.61
C GLU A 28 6.28 -8.51 14.19
N ARG A 29 7.58 -8.44 13.93
CA ARG A 29 8.54 -9.41 14.46
C ARG A 29 8.60 -9.45 15.99
N LYS A 30 8.47 -8.29 16.65
CA LYS A 30 8.47 -8.21 18.12
C LYS A 30 7.17 -8.77 18.70
N VAL A 31 6.03 -8.40 18.16
CA VAL A 31 4.74 -8.92 18.60
C VAL A 31 4.66 -10.43 18.43
N ALA A 32 5.08 -10.95 17.28
CA ALA A 32 5.12 -12.39 17.05
C ALA A 32 6.07 -13.09 18.05
N ALA A 33 7.21 -12.49 18.37
CA ALA A 33 8.13 -13.04 19.37
C ALA A 33 7.53 -13.07 20.78
N TYR A 34 6.84 -12.00 21.20
CA TYR A 34 6.14 -11.96 22.49
C TYR A 34 5.06 -13.03 22.59
N ILE A 35 4.26 -13.23 21.54
CA ILE A 35 3.24 -14.29 21.49
C ILE A 35 3.90 -15.68 21.63
N GLN A 36 5.10 -15.85 21.07
CA GLN A 36 5.85 -17.10 21.14
C GLN A 36 6.69 -17.25 22.43
N GLY A 37 6.61 -16.33 23.40
CA GLY A 37 7.35 -16.38 24.66
C GLY A 37 8.85 -16.16 24.50
N ARG A 38 9.32 -15.56 23.38
CA ARG A 38 10.74 -15.30 23.09
C ARG A 38 11.03 -13.83 22.88
N VAL A 39 12.31 -13.44 23.04
CA VAL A 39 12.77 -12.09 22.75
C VAL A 39 12.92 -11.92 21.25
N GLY A 40 12.29 -10.89 20.67
CA GLY A 40 12.41 -10.54 19.26
C GLY A 40 13.74 -9.87 18.94
N ALA A 41 13.82 -9.21 17.78
CA ALA A 41 15.00 -8.48 17.34
C ALA A 41 15.40 -7.38 18.35
N ASN A 42 16.54 -7.55 19.04
CA ASN A 42 17.00 -6.57 20.04
C ASN A 42 18.51 -6.27 19.95
N ARG A 43 19.25 -6.88 18.98
CA ARG A 43 20.71 -6.82 18.91
C ARG A 43 21.27 -5.60 18.20
N VAL A 44 20.56 -5.05 17.22
CA VAL A 44 21.04 -3.94 16.38
C VAL A 44 20.45 -2.63 16.86
N GLY A 45 21.27 -1.77 17.45
CA GLY A 45 20.86 -0.53 18.08
C GLY A 45 20.11 -0.73 19.40
N TRP A 46 19.64 0.38 19.97
CA TRP A 46 18.91 0.33 21.25
C TRP A 46 17.60 -0.45 21.09
N ARG A 47 17.47 -1.56 21.80
CA ARG A 47 16.31 -2.48 21.72
C ARG A 47 15.96 -2.95 20.30
N GLY A 48 16.94 -2.99 19.38
CA GLY A 48 16.72 -3.43 17.99
C GLY A 48 16.09 -2.41 17.05
N MET A 49 16.08 -1.13 17.40
CA MET A 49 15.45 -0.09 16.55
C MET A 49 16.15 0.09 15.19
N LEU A 50 17.44 -0.21 15.10
CA LEU A 50 18.19 -0.12 13.82
C LEU A 50 18.13 -1.41 12.99
N GLN A 51 17.38 -2.41 13.43
CA GLN A 51 17.26 -3.69 12.71
C GLN A 51 16.69 -3.52 11.28
N PRO A 52 15.66 -2.68 11.02
CA PRO A 52 15.16 -2.49 9.66
C PRO A 52 16.21 -1.96 8.68
N PHE A 53 17.08 -1.06 9.14
CA PHE A 53 18.17 -0.52 8.31
C PHE A 53 19.25 -1.55 8.04
N ALA A 54 19.59 -2.38 9.03
CA ALA A 54 20.52 -3.49 8.85
C ALA A 54 19.96 -4.54 7.86
N ASP A 55 18.67 -4.83 7.93
CA ASP A 55 18.01 -5.73 6.99
C ASP A 55 18.01 -5.14 5.56
N ALA A 56 17.78 -3.84 5.40
CA ALA A 56 17.84 -3.17 4.10
C ALA A 56 19.24 -3.25 3.48
N LEU A 57 20.29 -2.96 4.27
CA LEU A 57 21.69 -3.10 3.81
C LEU A 57 22.01 -4.53 3.42
N LYS A 58 21.55 -5.52 4.20
CA LYS A 58 21.71 -6.92 3.87
C LYS A 58 21.07 -7.29 2.55
N PHE A 59 19.87 -6.78 2.24
CA PHE A 59 19.19 -7.06 0.97
C PHE A 59 19.93 -6.46 -0.22
N ILE A 60 20.55 -5.29 -0.08
CA ILE A 60 21.35 -4.64 -1.14
C ILE A 60 22.61 -5.46 -1.46
N THR A 61 23.25 -6.04 -0.43
CA THR A 61 24.50 -6.78 -0.59
C THR A 61 24.30 -8.26 -0.93
N LYS A 62 23.08 -8.78 -0.79
CA LYS A 62 22.77 -10.19 -1.02
C LYS A 62 22.68 -10.51 -2.50
N GLU A 63 23.22 -11.67 -2.90
CA GLU A 63 23.11 -12.19 -4.27
C GLU A 63 21.65 -12.40 -4.68
N TYR A 64 21.34 -12.00 -5.90
CA TYR A 64 20.04 -12.19 -6.50
C TYR A 64 19.95 -13.59 -7.14
N ILE A 65 19.08 -14.45 -6.62
CA ILE A 65 18.91 -15.81 -7.10
C ILE A 65 17.67 -15.89 -8.00
N LYS A 66 17.88 -16.27 -9.25
CA LYS A 66 16.82 -16.56 -10.22
C LYS A 66 16.81 -18.05 -10.56
N PRO A 67 15.65 -18.74 -10.55
CA PRO A 67 15.55 -20.11 -11.04
C PRO A 67 16.01 -20.23 -12.49
N LYS A 68 16.79 -21.27 -12.81
CA LYS A 68 17.35 -21.44 -14.17
C LYS A 68 16.28 -21.54 -15.25
N ALA A 69 15.14 -22.14 -14.96
CA ALA A 69 14.02 -22.33 -15.88
C ALA A 69 13.07 -21.12 -15.95
N ALA A 70 13.28 -20.06 -15.16
CA ALA A 70 12.41 -18.90 -15.10
C ALA A 70 12.61 -17.96 -16.29
N ASN A 71 11.51 -17.38 -16.79
CA ASN A 71 11.56 -16.30 -17.77
C ASN A 71 12.10 -15.03 -17.12
N SER A 72 13.30 -14.59 -17.56
CA SER A 72 14.02 -13.47 -16.94
C SER A 72 13.21 -12.17 -16.97
N VAL A 73 12.61 -11.83 -18.10
CA VAL A 73 11.91 -10.54 -18.29
C VAL A 73 10.70 -10.45 -17.37
N LEU A 74 9.86 -11.46 -17.38
CA LEU A 74 8.65 -11.49 -16.53
C LEU A 74 9.00 -11.58 -15.03
N PHE A 75 10.08 -12.27 -14.70
CA PHE A 75 10.52 -12.43 -13.31
C PHE A 75 10.98 -11.11 -12.68
N TYR A 76 11.63 -10.23 -13.46
CA TYR A 76 11.99 -8.89 -13.01
C TYR A 76 10.80 -7.91 -13.09
N LEU A 77 9.92 -8.09 -14.05
CA LEU A 77 8.76 -7.21 -14.24
C LEU A 77 7.77 -7.31 -13.08
N ALA A 78 7.57 -8.50 -12.53
CA ALA A 78 6.60 -8.72 -11.46
C ALA A 78 6.83 -7.86 -10.21
N PRO A 79 8.01 -7.84 -9.57
CA PRO A 79 8.25 -6.97 -8.42
C PRO A 79 8.23 -5.48 -8.80
N ILE A 80 8.66 -5.10 -9.99
CA ILE A 80 8.58 -3.72 -10.46
C ILE A 80 7.13 -3.27 -10.54
N LEU A 81 6.24 -4.07 -11.14
CA LEU A 81 4.81 -3.80 -11.18
C LEU A 81 4.22 -3.67 -9.78
N SER A 82 4.53 -4.60 -8.89
CA SER A 82 4.02 -4.58 -7.52
C SER A 82 4.41 -3.30 -6.76
N VAL A 83 5.67 -2.90 -6.84
CA VAL A 83 6.16 -1.68 -6.18
C VAL A 83 5.57 -0.43 -6.83
N THR A 84 5.52 -0.39 -8.18
CA THR A 84 4.97 0.76 -8.91
C THR A 84 3.50 1.00 -8.55
N THR A 85 2.69 -0.05 -8.53
CA THR A 85 1.27 0.08 -8.16
C THR A 85 1.10 0.47 -6.70
N ALA A 86 1.90 -0.08 -5.79
CA ALA A 86 1.86 0.30 -4.37
C ALA A 86 2.19 1.79 -4.16
N ILE A 87 3.21 2.31 -4.85
CA ILE A 87 3.58 3.73 -4.77
C ILE A 87 2.52 4.62 -5.45
N ALA A 88 2.00 4.20 -6.60
CA ALA A 88 1.01 4.97 -7.34
C ALA A 88 -0.28 5.20 -6.54
N GLY A 89 -0.69 4.24 -5.71
CA GLY A 89 -1.85 4.41 -4.82
C GLY A 89 -1.73 5.59 -3.86
N TRP A 90 -0.52 5.93 -3.43
CA TRP A 90 -0.29 7.06 -2.52
C TRP A 90 -0.44 8.43 -3.16
N ALA A 91 -0.48 8.52 -4.50
CA ALA A 91 -0.53 9.79 -5.22
C ALA A 91 -1.82 10.59 -4.96
N VAL A 92 -2.94 9.93 -4.71
CA VAL A 92 -4.26 10.56 -4.51
C VAL A 92 -4.68 10.68 -3.05
N ILE A 93 -3.87 10.16 -2.10
CA ILE A 93 -4.20 10.21 -0.67
C ILE A 93 -3.78 11.55 -0.09
N PRO A 94 -4.72 12.35 0.47
CA PRO A 94 -4.40 13.59 1.14
C PRO A 94 -3.80 13.30 2.52
N VAL A 95 -2.55 13.69 2.73
CA VAL A 95 -1.85 13.53 4.02
C VAL A 95 -2.04 14.73 4.92
N ALA A 96 -2.18 15.91 4.34
CA ALA A 96 -2.43 17.16 5.06
C ALA A 96 -3.29 18.10 4.21
N PRO A 97 -3.93 19.12 4.82
CA PRO A 97 -4.68 20.13 4.06
C PRO A 97 -3.79 20.79 3.00
N GLY A 98 -4.18 20.67 1.73
CA GLY A 98 -3.40 21.18 0.59
C GLY A 98 -2.17 20.36 0.21
N PHE A 99 -1.89 19.24 0.89
CA PHE A 99 -0.78 18.36 0.58
C PHE A 99 -1.27 17.05 -0.05
N VAL A 100 -1.56 17.14 -1.34
CA VAL A 100 -1.89 16.01 -2.23
C VAL A 100 -0.92 16.05 -3.41
N VAL A 101 -0.47 14.90 -3.89
CA VAL A 101 0.41 14.83 -5.07
C VAL A 101 -0.42 15.05 -6.33
N ALA A 102 -1.56 14.37 -6.44
CA ALA A 102 -2.50 14.50 -7.53
C ALA A 102 -3.93 14.55 -6.97
N ASP A 103 -4.61 15.67 -7.14
CA ASP A 103 -6.02 15.81 -6.80
C ASP A 103 -6.87 15.38 -8.00
N VAL A 104 -7.55 14.23 -7.85
CA VAL A 104 -8.34 13.61 -8.91
C VAL A 104 -9.77 13.43 -8.41
N ASP A 105 -10.75 13.91 -9.18
CA ASP A 105 -12.17 13.83 -8.82
C ASP A 105 -12.66 12.39 -8.62
N ALA A 106 -12.10 11.44 -9.37
CA ALA A 106 -12.35 10.00 -9.23
C ALA A 106 -11.26 9.26 -8.45
N GLY A 107 -10.69 9.87 -7.39
CA GLY A 107 -9.55 9.34 -6.62
C GLY A 107 -9.80 7.94 -6.07
N MET A 108 -11.02 7.66 -5.61
CA MET A 108 -11.40 6.35 -5.10
C MET A 108 -11.35 5.27 -6.19
N LEU A 109 -11.84 5.58 -7.36
CA LEU A 109 -11.82 4.69 -8.53
C LEU A 109 -10.40 4.44 -9.04
N TYR A 110 -9.55 5.47 -8.96
CA TYR A 110 -8.13 5.37 -9.28
C TYR A 110 -7.41 4.36 -8.35
N ILE A 111 -7.65 4.41 -7.03
CA ILE A 111 -7.04 3.45 -6.10
C ILE A 111 -7.47 2.03 -6.44
N PHE A 112 -8.77 1.79 -6.70
CA PHE A 112 -9.23 0.45 -7.11
C PHE A 112 -8.56 -0.03 -8.39
N ALA A 113 -8.44 0.83 -9.41
CA ALA A 113 -7.77 0.47 -10.65
C ALA A 113 -6.30 0.11 -10.42
N VAL A 114 -5.60 0.85 -9.57
CA VAL A 114 -4.18 0.62 -9.29
C VAL A 114 -3.97 -0.63 -8.44
N THR A 115 -4.82 -0.89 -7.43
CA THR A 115 -4.73 -2.11 -6.61
C THR A 115 -5.02 -3.35 -7.44
N SER A 116 -6.02 -3.31 -8.33
CA SER A 116 -6.31 -4.42 -9.26
C SER A 116 -5.14 -4.73 -10.18
N LEU A 117 -4.39 -3.72 -10.64
CA LEU A 117 -3.14 -3.94 -11.38
C LEU A 117 -2.09 -4.67 -10.55
N GLY A 118 -2.06 -4.45 -9.22
CA GLY A 118 -1.20 -5.19 -8.30
C GLY A 118 -1.44 -6.70 -8.30
N ALA A 119 -2.68 -7.14 -8.49
CA ALA A 119 -3.02 -8.56 -8.58
C ALA A 119 -2.34 -9.26 -9.78
N TYR A 120 -2.17 -8.54 -10.92
CA TYR A 120 -1.45 -9.08 -12.08
C TYR A 120 0.04 -9.32 -11.77
N ALA A 121 0.66 -8.52 -10.92
CA ALA A 121 2.05 -8.74 -10.51
C ALA A 121 2.23 -10.12 -9.85
N ILE A 122 1.26 -10.56 -9.05
CA ILE A 122 1.27 -11.87 -8.38
C ILE A 122 1.19 -13.02 -9.42
N ILE A 123 0.31 -12.89 -10.42
CA ILE A 123 0.18 -13.91 -11.48
C ILE A 123 1.47 -14.00 -12.28
N ILE A 124 2.01 -12.84 -12.70
CA ILE A 124 3.24 -12.78 -13.49
C ILE A 124 4.41 -13.39 -12.70
N ALA A 125 4.51 -13.15 -11.40
CA ALA A 125 5.52 -13.74 -10.53
C ALA A 125 5.42 -15.28 -10.49
N GLY A 126 4.22 -15.81 -10.31
CA GLY A 126 3.98 -17.25 -10.30
C GLY A 126 4.26 -17.92 -11.65
N TRP A 127 3.80 -17.30 -12.73
CA TRP A 127 4.01 -17.82 -14.07
C TRP A 127 5.48 -17.79 -14.49
N SER A 128 6.15 -16.67 -14.24
CA SER A 128 7.55 -16.46 -14.64
C SER A 128 8.53 -17.43 -13.97
N SER A 129 8.21 -17.93 -12.78
CA SER A 129 9.06 -18.88 -12.04
C SER A 129 9.08 -20.29 -12.63
N ASN A 130 8.22 -20.60 -13.62
CA ASN A 130 8.11 -21.89 -14.32
C ASN A 130 8.02 -23.10 -13.36
N SER A 131 7.28 -22.94 -12.28
CA SER A 131 7.01 -23.98 -11.29
C SER A 131 5.51 -24.16 -11.11
N LYS A 132 5.03 -25.41 -11.19
CA LYS A 132 3.59 -25.74 -10.97
C LYS A 132 3.10 -25.26 -9.61
N TYR A 133 3.91 -25.45 -8.56
CA TYR A 133 3.54 -25.07 -7.21
C TYR A 133 3.48 -23.54 -7.05
N ALA A 134 4.43 -22.81 -7.63
CA ALA A 134 4.42 -21.35 -7.63
C ALA A 134 3.19 -20.81 -8.37
N MET A 135 2.81 -21.41 -9.50
CA MET A 135 1.61 -21.03 -10.25
C MET A 135 0.33 -21.26 -9.43
N PHE A 136 0.17 -22.41 -8.79
CA PHE A 136 -0.98 -22.67 -7.92
C PHE A 136 -1.03 -21.71 -6.72
N GLY A 137 0.14 -21.41 -6.13
CA GLY A 137 0.24 -20.40 -5.05
C GLY A 137 -0.20 -19.00 -5.52
N ALA A 138 0.24 -18.58 -6.69
CA ALA A 138 -0.14 -17.30 -7.28
C ALA A 138 -1.65 -17.22 -7.59
N MET A 139 -2.23 -18.29 -8.16
CA MET A 139 -3.67 -18.33 -8.44
C MET A 139 -4.50 -18.26 -7.17
N ARG A 140 -4.07 -18.93 -6.09
CA ARG A 140 -4.74 -18.84 -4.78
C ARG A 140 -4.66 -17.42 -4.22
N ALA A 141 -3.47 -16.82 -4.23
CA ALA A 141 -3.26 -15.47 -3.72
C ALA A 141 -4.08 -14.44 -4.51
N MET A 142 -4.10 -14.55 -5.84
CA MET A 142 -4.91 -13.68 -6.69
C MET A 142 -6.41 -13.82 -6.41
N ALA A 143 -6.92 -15.03 -6.27
CA ALA A 143 -8.34 -15.26 -5.95
C ALA A 143 -8.72 -14.61 -4.61
N GLN A 144 -7.83 -14.66 -3.61
CA GLN A 144 -8.04 -13.98 -2.33
C GLN A 144 -8.04 -12.44 -2.52
N VAL A 145 -7.08 -11.87 -3.24
CA VAL A 145 -7.00 -10.42 -3.47
C VAL A 145 -8.27 -9.92 -4.17
N ILE A 146 -8.72 -10.57 -5.23
CA ILE A 146 -9.95 -10.19 -5.95
C ILE A 146 -11.17 -10.26 -5.02
N SER A 147 -11.29 -11.31 -4.20
CA SER A 147 -12.41 -11.46 -3.25
C SER A 147 -12.43 -10.31 -2.22
N TYR A 148 -11.25 -9.91 -1.71
CA TYR A 148 -11.15 -8.78 -0.80
C TYR A 148 -11.45 -7.45 -1.48
N GLU A 149 -11.01 -7.25 -2.73
CA GLU A 149 -11.30 -6.02 -3.48
C GLU A 149 -12.79 -5.82 -3.68
N ILE A 150 -13.53 -6.85 -4.02
CA ILE A 150 -15.00 -6.79 -4.16
C ILE A 150 -15.66 -6.38 -2.84
N ALA A 151 -15.31 -7.05 -1.74
CA ALA A 151 -15.86 -6.74 -0.42
C ALA A 151 -15.53 -5.30 0.02
N MET A 152 -14.29 -4.87 -0.19
CA MET A 152 -13.85 -3.51 0.11
C MET A 152 -14.56 -2.49 -0.77
N GLY A 153 -14.79 -2.80 -2.05
CA GLY A 153 -15.55 -1.96 -2.97
C GLY A 153 -16.96 -1.68 -2.47
N PHE A 154 -17.67 -2.72 -2.06
CA PHE A 154 -19.02 -2.56 -1.48
C PHE A 154 -19.01 -1.73 -0.19
N ALA A 155 -18.03 -1.89 0.67
CA ALA A 155 -17.88 -1.08 1.88
C ALA A 155 -17.68 0.42 1.55
N LEU A 156 -16.89 0.72 0.52
CA LEU A 156 -16.62 2.09 0.11
C LEU A 156 -17.80 2.75 -0.61
N VAL A 157 -18.69 1.98 -1.26
CA VAL A 157 -19.92 2.52 -1.85
C VAL A 157 -20.76 3.23 -0.77
N GLY A 158 -20.85 2.70 0.44
CA GLY A 158 -21.52 3.37 1.55
C GLY A 158 -20.96 4.75 1.85
N VAL A 159 -19.63 4.91 1.84
CA VAL A 159 -18.96 6.21 2.05
C VAL A 159 -19.24 7.17 0.90
N ILE A 160 -19.19 6.68 -0.35
CA ILE A 160 -19.50 7.50 -1.54
C ILE A 160 -20.94 8.00 -1.50
N MET A 161 -21.90 7.16 -1.12
CA MET A 161 -23.30 7.53 -0.99
C MET A 161 -23.53 8.60 0.07
N MET A 162 -22.77 8.59 1.16
CA MET A 162 -22.87 9.59 2.22
C MET A 162 -22.15 10.89 1.88
N SER A 163 -21.03 10.84 1.17
CA SER A 163 -20.23 12.01 0.80
C SER A 163 -20.75 12.70 -0.46
N GLY A 164 -21.34 11.96 -1.39
CA GLY A 164 -21.74 12.46 -2.70
C GLY A 164 -20.54 12.79 -3.62
N SER A 165 -19.33 12.39 -3.25
CA SER A 165 -18.10 12.65 -4.01
C SER A 165 -17.18 11.43 -3.98
N MET A 166 -16.38 11.24 -5.04
CA MET A 166 -15.31 10.24 -5.12
C MET A 166 -13.91 10.83 -4.87
N ASN A 167 -13.83 12.14 -4.64
CA ASN A 167 -12.59 12.83 -4.36
C ASN A 167 -12.22 12.67 -2.87
N PHE A 168 -11.02 12.14 -2.61
CA PHE A 168 -10.55 11.95 -1.23
C PHE A 168 -10.39 13.26 -0.46
N THR A 169 -9.95 14.33 -1.13
CA THR A 169 -9.77 15.63 -0.49
C THR A 169 -11.08 16.17 0.03
N GLU A 170 -12.15 16.08 -0.77
CA GLU A 170 -13.49 16.51 -0.36
C GLU A 170 -14.06 15.68 0.79
N ILE A 171 -13.86 14.35 0.75
CA ILE A 171 -14.30 13.44 1.80
C ILE A 171 -13.60 13.75 3.13
N VAL A 172 -12.30 14.01 3.10
CA VAL A 172 -11.51 14.35 4.29
C VAL A 172 -11.90 15.70 4.84
N VAL A 173 -12.03 16.72 3.98
CA VAL A 173 -12.45 18.07 4.39
C VAL A 173 -13.85 18.07 5.01
N ALA A 174 -14.80 17.31 4.44
CA ALA A 174 -16.15 17.18 4.98
C ALA A 174 -16.17 16.61 6.42
N GLN A 175 -15.17 15.80 6.79
CA GLN A 175 -15.06 15.17 8.11
C GLN A 175 -14.08 15.87 9.05
N SER A 176 -13.41 16.96 8.63
CA SER A 176 -12.37 17.65 9.41
C SER A 176 -12.87 18.46 10.60
N HIS A 177 -14.16 18.78 10.66
CA HIS A 177 -14.74 19.67 11.67
C HIS A 177 -14.98 19.05 13.07
N GLY A 178 -14.47 17.85 13.31
CA GLY A 178 -14.52 17.19 14.62
C GLY A 178 -15.18 15.81 14.58
N PHE A 179 -15.06 15.06 15.68
CA PHE A 179 -15.52 13.68 15.80
C PHE A 179 -17.02 13.49 15.46
N TRP A 180 -17.86 14.45 15.82
CA TRP A 180 -19.30 14.40 15.56
C TRP A 180 -19.68 14.56 14.09
N HIS A 181 -18.76 15.05 13.25
CA HIS A 181 -18.96 15.22 11.81
C HIS A 181 -18.50 14.00 10.98
N TRP A 182 -17.98 12.97 11.64
CA TRP A 182 -17.63 11.75 10.95
C TRP A 182 -18.89 11.02 10.46
N TYR A 183 -18.82 10.46 9.28
CA TYR A 183 -19.94 9.73 8.66
C TYR A 183 -20.47 8.59 9.53
N ILE A 184 -19.64 8.01 10.38
CA ILE A 184 -20.02 6.98 11.36
C ILE A 184 -21.02 7.49 12.39
N CYS A 185 -21.02 8.80 12.71
CA CYS A 185 -21.93 9.42 13.67
C CYS A 185 -23.23 9.92 13.03
N GLY A 186 -23.42 9.74 11.73
CA GLY A 186 -24.65 10.05 11.00
C GLY A 186 -25.01 11.55 10.86
N SER A 187 -24.13 12.44 11.33
CA SER A 187 -24.39 13.89 11.40
C SER A 187 -24.09 14.66 10.12
N SER A 188 -23.40 14.07 9.15
CA SER A 188 -23.01 14.76 7.92
C SER A 188 -24.02 14.58 6.80
N ARG A 189 -25.28 14.95 7.07
CA ARG A 189 -26.22 15.19 5.97
C ARG A 189 -25.88 16.57 5.41
N LYS A 190 -25.13 16.66 4.29
CA LYS A 190 -25.22 17.83 3.42
C LYS A 190 -26.69 17.93 3.05
N SER A 191 -27.38 18.92 3.57
CA SER A 191 -28.72 19.34 3.10
C SER A 191 -28.52 19.74 1.63
N TYR A 192 -28.86 18.84 0.71
CA TYR A 192 -29.04 19.22 -0.68
C TYR A 192 -30.34 20.01 -0.76
N VAL A 193 -30.25 21.34 -0.69
CA VAL A 193 -31.24 22.30 -1.12
C VAL A 193 -30.64 23.09 -2.24
#